data_0dc31e47b32845e1f858f2fad1b1d342
#
_entry.id   0dc31e47b32845e1f858f2fad1b1d342
#
_cell.length_a   1.000
_cell.length_b   1.000
_cell.length_c   1.000
_cell.angle_alpha   90.00
_cell.angle_beta   90.00
_cell.angle_gamma   90.00
#
_symmetry.space_group_name_H-M   'P 1'
#
loop_
_entity.id
_entity.type
_entity.pdbx_description
1 polymer ?
#
loop_
_entity_poly.entity_id
_entity_poly.type
_entity_poly.pdbx_seq_one_letter_code
_entity_poly.pdbx_strand_id
1 'polypeptide(L)'
;MSIFNSKKELNVEIGEIKESLVDYSKSIEELTMYYDEQLELIKQERNELDTLELMMLGYAIDFIEWIKEVFKIELTLGEESLSEFDRILEDVHQMYMKNGLREEVLNDLLKKCSGYFGLVILSNYKGNWVDSNLGPAIQINGVNAFVYNCIKRRIQSNEDSDIIAFYYALGESLDENFLM
;
A
#
# COMPACT_ATOMS: atom_id res chain seq x y z
N MET A 1 -33.87 -47.55 0.25
CA MET A 1 -33.98 -46.09 0.19
C MET A 1 -32.71 -45.50 0.82
N SER A 2 -31.80 -45.10 -0.04
CA SER A 2 -30.50 -44.55 0.37
C SER A 2 -30.59 -43.03 0.26
N ILE A 3 -30.39 -42.34 1.37
CA ILE A 3 -30.35 -40.88 1.41
C ILE A 3 -28.86 -40.46 1.29
N PHE A 4 -28.58 -39.88 0.13
CA PHE A 4 -27.30 -39.31 -0.21
C PHE A 4 -26.94 -38.17 0.76
N ASN A 5 -25.88 -38.37 1.54
CA ASN A 5 -25.18 -37.32 2.26
C ASN A 5 -24.05 -36.80 1.36
N SER A 6 -24.32 -35.77 0.56
CA SER A 6 -23.24 -35.03 -0.09
C SER A 6 -22.78 -33.88 0.82
N LYS A 7 -21.82 -34.17 1.69
CA LYS A 7 -20.97 -33.13 2.26
C LYS A 7 -20.12 -32.57 1.12
N LYS A 8 -20.50 -31.40 0.61
CA LYS A 8 -19.59 -30.56 -0.15
C LYS A 8 -18.50 -30.11 0.81
N GLU A 9 -17.34 -30.76 0.75
CA GLU A 9 -16.13 -30.21 1.33
C GLU A 9 -15.83 -28.90 0.62
N LEU A 10 -16.00 -27.78 1.31
CA LEU A 10 -15.44 -26.51 0.92
C LEU A 10 -13.93 -26.66 1.10
N ASN A 11 -13.21 -26.97 0.04
CA ASN A 11 -11.78 -26.75 -0.04
C ASN A 11 -11.59 -25.23 -0.07
N VAL A 12 -11.44 -24.64 1.09
CA VAL A 12 -10.78 -23.34 1.24
C VAL A 12 -9.32 -23.65 1.00
N GLU A 13 -8.85 -23.41 -0.23
CA GLU A 13 -7.42 -23.27 -0.47
C GLU A 13 -6.97 -22.10 0.42
N ILE A 14 -6.36 -22.44 1.54
CA ILE A 14 -5.53 -21.52 2.30
C ILE A 14 -4.33 -21.28 1.38
N GLY A 15 -4.39 -20.21 0.57
CA GLY A 15 -3.27 -19.80 -0.24
C GLY A 15 -2.06 -19.70 0.68
N GLU A 16 -0.97 -20.35 0.31
CA GLU A 16 0.30 -20.19 1.00
C GLU A 16 0.54 -18.70 1.17
N ILE A 17 0.74 -18.28 2.43
CA ILE A 17 1.12 -16.90 2.75
C ILE A 17 2.52 -16.75 2.15
N LYS A 18 2.59 -16.15 0.98
CA LYS A 18 3.85 -15.85 0.33
C LYS A 18 4.54 -14.79 1.19
N GLU A 19 5.65 -15.18 1.82
CA GLU A 19 6.42 -14.19 2.58
C GLU A 19 6.88 -13.08 1.65
N SER A 20 6.78 -11.84 2.11
CA SER A 20 7.32 -10.69 1.39
C SER A 20 8.83 -10.87 1.17
N LEU A 21 9.29 -10.58 -0.05
CA LEU A 21 10.71 -10.57 -0.39
C LEU A 21 11.38 -9.24 0.00
N VAL A 22 10.58 -8.21 0.29
CA VAL A 22 11.04 -6.91 0.76
C VAL A 22 11.02 -6.88 2.29
N ASP A 23 12.14 -6.52 2.90
CA ASP A 23 12.23 -6.29 4.33
C ASP A 23 11.81 -4.85 4.67
N TYR A 24 10.53 -4.64 4.91
CA TYR A 24 9.96 -3.34 5.23
C TYR A 24 10.36 -2.75 6.59
N SER A 25 11.14 -3.48 7.39
CA SER A 25 11.73 -2.94 8.63
C SER A 25 12.94 -2.05 8.41
N LYS A 26 13.41 -1.97 7.17
CA LYS A 26 14.57 -1.20 6.75
C LYS A 26 14.28 0.30 6.66
N SER A 27 15.35 1.11 6.72
CA SER A 27 15.25 2.54 6.47
C SER A 27 14.92 2.85 4.99
N ILE A 28 14.48 4.08 4.73
CA ILE A 28 14.21 4.54 3.35
C ILE A 28 15.45 4.38 2.46
N GLU A 29 16.64 4.73 2.98
CA GLU A 29 17.89 4.61 2.26
C GLU A 29 18.22 3.15 1.90
N GLU A 30 18.06 2.23 2.85
CA GLU A 30 18.27 0.80 2.61
C GLU A 30 17.26 0.22 1.61
N LEU A 31 15.98 0.65 1.68
CA LEU A 31 14.95 0.25 0.73
C LEU A 31 15.20 0.80 -0.67
N THR A 32 15.71 2.03 -0.77
CA THR A 32 16.12 2.64 -2.05
C THR A 32 17.27 1.86 -2.67
N MET A 33 18.32 1.56 -1.89
CA MET A 33 19.43 0.74 -2.36
C MET A 33 18.96 -0.65 -2.82
N TYR A 34 18.11 -1.30 -2.04
CA TYR A 34 17.53 -2.58 -2.42
C TYR A 34 16.75 -2.50 -3.74
N TYR A 35 15.92 -1.46 -3.91
CA TYR A 35 15.16 -1.23 -5.14
C TYR A 35 16.08 -1.08 -6.36
N ASP A 36 17.14 -0.28 -6.25
CA ASP A 36 18.10 -0.08 -7.32
C ASP A 36 18.83 -1.38 -7.69
N GLU A 37 19.23 -2.17 -6.69
CA GLU A 37 19.82 -3.51 -6.92
C GLU A 37 18.86 -4.44 -7.66
N GLN A 38 17.59 -4.45 -7.29
CA GLN A 38 16.59 -5.28 -7.96
C GLN A 38 16.36 -4.84 -9.41
N LEU A 39 16.33 -3.53 -9.68
CA LEU A 39 16.23 -3.03 -11.05
C LEU A 39 17.42 -3.46 -11.92
N GLU A 40 18.63 -3.47 -11.39
CA GLU A 40 19.79 -3.95 -12.12
C GLU A 40 19.71 -5.47 -12.38
N LEU A 41 19.22 -6.26 -11.43
CA LEU A 41 19.01 -7.70 -11.60
C LEU A 41 17.92 -8.00 -12.64
N ILE A 42 16.83 -7.23 -12.67
CA ILE A 42 15.77 -7.35 -13.68
C ILE A 42 16.35 -7.08 -15.08
N LYS A 43 17.13 -6.02 -15.25
CA LYS A 43 17.81 -5.70 -16.52
C LYS A 43 18.71 -6.83 -17.00
N GLN A 44 19.27 -7.64 -16.08
CA GLN A 44 20.11 -8.78 -16.36
C GLN A 44 19.31 -10.11 -16.48
N GLU A 45 17.99 -10.07 -16.48
CA GLU A 45 17.09 -11.24 -16.50
C GLU A 45 17.37 -12.26 -15.36
N ARG A 46 17.77 -11.77 -14.19
CA ARG A 46 18.19 -12.60 -13.04
C ARG A 46 17.29 -12.50 -11.82
N ASN A 47 16.19 -11.73 -11.90
CA ASN A 47 15.33 -11.48 -10.76
C ASN A 47 13.99 -12.19 -10.88
N GLU A 48 13.58 -12.88 -9.83
CA GLU A 48 12.28 -13.55 -9.68
C GLU A 48 11.35 -12.78 -8.72
N LEU A 49 11.69 -11.52 -8.38
CA LEU A 49 10.89 -10.72 -7.46
C LEU A 49 9.46 -10.51 -7.98
N ASP A 50 8.51 -10.47 -7.06
CA ASP A 50 7.14 -10.09 -7.39
C ASP A 50 7.11 -8.65 -7.92
N THR A 51 6.72 -8.52 -9.18
CA THR A 51 6.72 -7.24 -9.89
C THR A 51 5.77 -6.22 -9.26
N LEU A 52 4.68 -6.65 -8.61
CA LEU A 52 3.77 -5.76 -7.90
C LEU A 52 4.45 -5.14 -6.70
N GLU A 53 5.10 -5.93 -5.86
CA GLU A 53 5.77 -5.47 -4.65
C GLU A 53 6.89 -4.46 -4.99
N LEU A 54 7.73 -4.80 -5.97
CA LEU A 54 8.79 -3.90 -6.43
C LEU A 54 8.25 -2.62 -7.06
N MET A 55 7.17 -2.72 -7.84
CA MET A 55 6.51 -1.57 -8.44
C MET A 55 5.96 -0.61 -7.39
N MET A 56 5.31 -1.14 -6.35
CA MET A 56 4.76 -0.32 -5.27
C MET A 56 5.86 0.32 -4.41
N LEU A 57 6.98 -0.38 -4.20
CA LEU A 57 8.15 0.20 -3.55
C LEU A 57 8.73 1.36 -4.39
N GLY A 58 8.86 1.20 -5.71
CA GLY A 58 9.30 2.26 -6.60
C GLY A 58 8.41 3.51 -6.54
N TYR A 59 7.09 3.33 -6.54
CA TYR A 59 6.16 4.46 -6.37
C TYR A 59 6.33 5.17 -5.02
N ALA A 60 6.59 4.42 -3.94
CA ALA A 60 6.84 5.00 -2.63
C ALA A 60 8.12 5.86 -2.62
N ILE A 61 9.20 5.34 -3.17
CA ILE A 61 10.49 6.05 -3.28
C ILE A 61 10.33 7.32 -4.10
N ASP A 62 9.71 7.22 -5.29
CA ASP A 62 9.42 8.38 -6.15
C ASP A 62 8.61 9.45 -5.42
N PHE A 63 7.62 9.05 -4.60
CA PHE A 63 6.82 9.99 -3.81
C PHE A 63 7.67 10.70 -2.76
N ILE A 64 8.46 9.97 -1.99
CA ILE A 64 9.32 10.51 -0.94
C ILE A 64 10.32 11.51 -1.52
N GLU A 65 10.98 11.16 -2.62
CA GLU A 65 11.93 12.03 -3.30
C GLU A 65 11.26 13.30 -3.83
N TRP A 66 10.12 13.16 -4.49
CA TRP A 66 9.36 14.29 -5.00
C TRP A 66 8.94 15.25 -3.88
N ILE A 67 8.43 14.75 -2.76
CA ILE A 67 8.05 15.58 -1.60
C ILE A 67 9.27 16.30 -1.01
N LYS A 68 10.38 15.58 -0.87
CA LYS A 68 11.64 16.17 -0.39
C LYS A 68 12.16 17.28 -1.32
N GLU A 69 12.12 17.08 -2.63
CA GLU A 69 12.62 18.03 -3.60
C GLU A 69 11.73 19.28 -3.71
N VAL A 70 10.42 19.09 -3.78
CA VAL A 70 9.47 20.17 -4.07
C VAL A 70 9.06 20.92 -2.81
N PHE A 71 8.72 20.20 -1.75
CA PHE A 71 8.16 20.79 -0.52
C PHE A 71 9.21 20.95 0.59
N LYS A 72 10.42 20.37 0.43
CA LYS A 72 11.49 20.34 1.46
C LYS A 72 11.03 19.67 2.77
N ILE A 73 10.15 18.68 2.66
CA ILE A 73 9.63 17.88 3.74
C ILE A 73 10.33 16.52 3.71
N GLU A 74 10.81 16.05 4.85
CA GLU A 74 11.35 14.71 5.02
C GLU A 74 10.27 13.81 5.62
N LEU A 75 9.70 12.95 4.78
CA LEU A 75 8.78 11.92 5.23
C LEU A 75 9.54 10.75 5.84
N THR A 76 8.98 10.14 6.88
CA THR A 76 9.49 8.92 7.52
C THR A 76 8.53 7.76 7.29
N LEU A 77 8.88 6.56 7.76
CA LEU A 77 7.99 5.39 7.69
C LEU A 77 7.23 5.14 9.01
N GLY A 78 7.38 6.05 9.97
CA GLY A 78 6.66 6.00 11.23
C GLY A 78 5.26 6.64 11.16
N GLU A 79 4.46 6.37 12.18
CA GLU A 79 3.10 6.93 12.31
C GLU A 79 3.10 8.47 12.39
N GLU A 80 4.18 9.06 12.87
CA GLU A 80 4.35 10.51 12.98
C GLU A 80 4.26 11.23 11.61
N SER A 81 4.61 10.55 10.53
CA SER A 81 4.49 11.07 9.16
C SER A 81 3.07 11.14 8.64
N LEU A 82 2.12 10.42 9.23
CA LEU A 82 0.76 10.31 8.71
C LEU A 82 0.03 11.66 8.71
N SER A 83 0.24 12.48 9.73
CA SER A 83 -0.37 13.82 9.79
C SER A 83 0.14 14.74 8.69
N GLU A 84 1.43 14.68 8.39
CA GLU A 84 2.01 15.45 7.30
C GLU A 84 1.58 14.92 5.94
N PHE A 85 1.49 13.61 5.80
CA PHE A 85 0.98 12.96 4.59
C PHE A 85 -0.50 13.32 4.34
N ASP A 86 -1.36 13.30 5.37
CA ASP A 86 -2.76 13.72 5.23
C ASP A 86 -2.88 15.18 4.82
N ARG A 87 -2.02 16.06 5.35
CA ARG A 87 -1.96 17.46 4.94
C ARG A 87 -1.59 17.61 3.46
N ILE A 88 -0.63 16.83 2.97
CA ILE A 88 -0.27 16.80 1.55
C ILE A 88 -1.47 16.35 0.69
N LEU A 89 -2.19 15.32 1.13
CA LEU A 89 -3.38 14.84 0.43
C LEU A 89 -4.50 15.89 0.41
N GLU A 90 -4.65 16.68 1.48
CA GLU A 90 -5.59 17.80 1.51
C GLU A 90 -5.23 18.87 0.48
N ASP A 91 -3.95 19.24 0.39
CA ASP A 91 -3.48 20.21 -0.61
C ASP A 91 -3.77 19.70 -2.05
N VAL A 92 -3.55 18.41 -2.30
CA VAL A 92 -3.88 17.75 -3.57
C VAL A 92 -5.39 17.74 -3.82
N HIS A 93 -6.21 17.45 -2.80
CA HIS A 93 -7.67 17.52 -2.90
C HIS A 93 -8.14 18.92 -3.29
N GLN A 94 -7.62 19.96 -2.65
CA GLN A 94 -7.96 21.34 -2.97
C GLN A 94 -7.56 21.71 -4.40
N MET A 95 -6.40 21.28 -4.88
CA MET A 95 -5.99 21.46 -6.27
C MET A 95 -6.93 20.73 -7.24
N TYR A 96 -7.29 19.49 -6.92
CA TYR A 96 -8.22 18.69 -7.73
C TYR A 96 -9.59 19.35 -7.82
N MET A 97 -10.15 19.81 -6.72
CA MET A 97 -11.47 20.44 -6.66
C MET A 97 -11.50 21.79 -7.39
N LYS A 98 -10.42 22.57 -7.33
CA LYS A 98 -10.35 23.91 -7.90
C LYS A 98 -10.12 23.92 -9.40
N ASN A 99 -9.21 23.07 -9.88
CA ASN A 99 -8.70 23.16 -11.26
C ASN A 99 -8.97 21.88 -12.06
N GLY A 100 -9.36 20.78 -11.40
CA GLY A 100 -9.25 19.44 -11.95
C GLY A 100 -7.78 19.04 -12.13
N LEU A 101 -7.54 17.76 -12.20
CA LEU A 101 -6.25 17.21 -12.61
C LEU A 101 -6.48 16.39 -13.88
N ARG A 102 -5.55 16.44 -14.82
CA ARG A 102 -5.58 15.51 -15.95
C ARG A 102 -5.54 14.08 -15.43
N GLU A 103 -6.30 13.20 -16.03
CA GLU A 103 -6.46 11.81 -15.58
C GLU A 103 -5.11 11.10 -15.40
N GLU A 104 -4.18 11.31 -16.33
CA GLU A 104 -2.83 10.73 -16.27
C GLU A 104 -2.05 11.20 -15.04
N VAL A 105 -2.12 12.52 -14.74
CA VAL A 105 -1.45 13.10 -13.55
C VAL A 105 -2.08 12.60 -12.27
N LEU A 106 -3.42 12.53 -12.23
CA LEU A 106 -4.13 11.99 -11.08
C LEU A 106 -3.79 10.52 -10.82
N ASN A 107 -3.77 9.70 -11.87
CA ASN A 107 -3.44 8.27 -11.75
C ASN A 107 -2.00 8.05 -11.30
N ASP A 108 -1.03 8.81 -11.80
CA ASP A 108 0.35 8.74 -11.34
C ASP A 108 0.47 9.12 -9.85
N LEU A 109 -0.17 10.21 -9.46
CA LEU A 109 -0.18 10.67 -8.08
C LEU A 109 -0.85 9.66 -7.14
N LEU A 110 -1.98 9.06 -7.54
CA LEU A 110 -2.66 8.02 -6.78
C LEU A 110 -1.75 6.81 -6.54
N LYS A 111 -1.00 6.37 -7.55
CA LYS A 111 -0.04 5.26 -7.42
C LYS A 111 1.07 5.60 -6.43
N LYS A 112 1.68 6.77 -6.56
CA LYS A 112 2.77 7.23 -5.69
C LYS A 112 2.31 7.40 -4.25
N CYS A 113 1.19 8.07 -4.00
CA CYS A 113 0.62 8.20 -2.67
C CYS A 113 0.25 6.83 -2.07
N SER A 114 -0.31 5.92 -2.88
CA SER A 114 -0.66 4.57 -2.41
C SER A 114 0.58 3.74 -2.10
N GLY A 115 1.65 3.88 -2.90
CA GLY A 115 2.94 3.25 -2.64
C GLY A 115 3.50 3.68 -1.29
N TYR A 116 3.57 4.98 -1.05
CA TYR A 116 4.08 5.53 0.21
C TYR A 116 3.22 5.11 1.41
N PHE A 117 1.89 5.27 1.34
CA PHE A 117 1.02 4.87 2.43
C PHE A 117 1.10 3.37 2.72
N GLY A 118 1.17 2.57 1.67
CA GLY A 118 1.39 1.13 1.80
C GLY A 118 2.74 0.79 2.43
N LEU A 119 3.79 1.52 2.09
CA LEU A 119 5.11 1.36 2.69
C LEU A 119 5.09 1.68 4.20
N VAL A 120 4.41 2.76 4.61
CA VAL A 120 4.20 3.08 6.04
C VAL A 120 3.45 1.95 6.76
N ILE A 121 2.37 1.43 6.16
CA ILE A 121 1.62 0.31 6.74
C ILE A 121 2.52 -0.92 6.90
N LEU A 122 3.25 -1.33 5.87
CA LEU A 122 4.08 -2.53 5.88
C LEU A 122 5.33 -2.41 6.78
N SER A 123 5.79 -1.18 7.04
CA SER A 123 6.87 -0.94 8.00
C SER A 123 6.42 -1.12 9.46
N ASN A 124 5.13 -1.01 9.73
CA ASN A 124 4.57 -1.12 11.07
C ASN A 124 3.75 -2.40 11.30
N TYR A 125 3.18 -2.98 10.23
CA TYR A 125 2.39 -4.20 10.28
C TYR A 125 2.96 -5.26 9.32
N LYS A 126 3.02 -6.51 9.78
CA LYS A 126 3.44 -7.62 8.92
C LYS A 126 2.40 -7.91 7.85
N GLY A 127 2.80 -7.82 6.60
CA GLY A 127 1.92 -8.07 5.47
C GLY A 127 2.68 -8.09 4.16
N ASN A 128 1.96 -8.16 3.07
CA ASN A 128 2.52 -8.13 1.72
C ASN A 128 1.54 -7.48 0.74
N TRP A 129 2.06 -6.97 -0.37
CA TRP A 129 1.23 -6.55 -1.47
C TRP A 129 0.60 -7.76 -2.18
N VAL A 130 -0.67 -7.64 -2.49
CA VAL A 130 -1.44 -8.63 -3.27
C VAL A 130 -2.19 -7.94 -4.39
N ASP A 131 -2.27 -8.62 -5.53
CA ASP A 131 -3.15 -8.18 -6.60
C ASP A 131 -4.59 -8.63 -6.30
N SER A 132 -5.54 -7.74 -6.56
CA SER A 132 -6.95 -8.05 -6.34
C SER A 132 -7.80 -7.49 -7.47
N ASN A 133 -9.05 -7.96 -7.55
CA ASN A 133 -10.03 -7.45 -8.53
C ASN A 133 -10.34 -5.95 -8.40
N LEU A 134 -9.95 -5.34 -7.27
CA LEU A 134 -10.12 -3.91 -6.99
C LEU A 134 -8.81 -3.12 -7.09
N GLY A 135 -7.74 -3.74 -7.61
CA GLY A 135 -6.40 -3.20 -7.71
C GLY A 135 -5.48 -3.63 -6.56
N PRO A 136 -4.26 -3.08 -6.50
CA PRO A 136 -3.29 -3.40 -5.47
C PRO A 136 -3.85 -3.21 -4.07
N ALA A 137 -3.69 -4.22 -3.22
CA ALA A 137 -4.09 -4.21 -1.83
C ALA A 137 -2.94 -4.70 -0.95
N ILE A 138 -2.97 -4.37 0.33
CA ILE A 138 -2.08 -4.95 1.33
C ILE A 138 -2.85 -6.04 2.07
N GLN A 139 -2.32 -7.23 2.09
CA GLN A 139 -2.86 -8.32 2.88
C GLN A 139 -2.13 -8.41 4.22
N ILE A 140 -2.90 -8.32 5.32
CA ILE A 140 -2.42 -8.44 6.68
C ILE A 140 -3.32 -9.46 7.40
N ASN A 141 -2.75 -10.55 7.88
CA ASN A 141 -3.51 -11.62 8.58
C ASN A 141 -4.77 -12.07 7.81
N GLY A 142 -4.69 -12.15 6.49
CA GLY A 142 -5.80 -12.57 5.63
C GLY A 142 -6.84 -11.48 5.32
N VAL A 143 -6.67 -10.27 5.85
CA VAL A 143 -7.52 -9.11 5.55
C VAL A 143 -6.86 -8.24 4.49
N ASN A 144 -7.63 -7.85 3.46
CA ASN A 144 -7.15 -6.97 2.40
C ASN A 144 -7.45 -5.51 2.71
N ALA A 145 -6.42 -4.69 2.81
CA ALA A 145 -6.48 -3.24 2.94
C ALA A 145 -6.34 -2.59 1.55
N PHE A 146 -7.42 -1.96 1.08
CA PHE A 146 -7.47 -1.32 -0.25
C PHE A 146 -6.94 0.11 -0.19
N VAL A 147 -5.64 0.24 -0.06
CA VAL A 147 -4.93 1.52 0.11
C VAL A 147 -5.21 2.48 -1.05
N TYR A 148 -5.17 1.99 -2.29
CA TYR A 148 -5.45 2.80 -3.47
C TYR A 148 -6.85 3.43 -3.42
N ASN A 149 -7.86 2.68 -3.03
CA ASN A 149 -9.22 3.19 -2.91
C ASN A 149 -9.38 4.20 -1.77
N CYS A 150 -8.65 4.01 -0.68
CA CYS A 150 -8.61 4.96 0.44
C CYS A 150 -8.05 6.31 -0.04
N ILE A 151 -6.87 6.32 -0.67
CA ILE A 151 -6.23 7.52 -1.21
C ILE A 151 -7.11 8.18 -2.29
N LYS A 152 -7.69 7.38 -3.20
CA LYS A 152 -8.56 7.90 -4.25
C LYS A 152 -9.77 8.66 -3.66
N ARG A 153 -10.43 8.09 -2.66
CA ARG A 153 -11.55 8.76 -1.98
C ARG A 153 -11.10 10.04 -1.29
N ARG A 154 -9.95 10.02 -0.61
CA ARG A 154 -9.38 11.20 0.05
C ARG A 154 -9.12 12.35 -0.91
N ILE A 155 -8.68 12.07 -2.13
CA ILE A 155 -8.40 13.11 -3.14
C ILE A 155 -9.65 13.54 -3.90
N GLN A 156 -10.55 12.61 -4.26
CA GLN A 156 -11.64 12.88 -5.19
C GLN A 156 -12.99 13.16 -4.52
N SER A 157 -13.15 12.82 -3.25
CA SER A 157 -14.45 12.89 -2.56
C SER A 157 -14.45 14.01 -1.52
N ASN A 158 -15.62 14.62 -1.31
CA ASN A 158 -15.87 15.51 -0.18
C ASN A 158 -16.16 14.73 1.13
N GLU A 159 -16.19 13.40 1.07
CA GLU A 159 -16.32 12.57 2.25
C GLU A 159 -14.99 12.58 3.00
N ASP A 160 -15.05 12.76 4.31
CA ASP A 160 -13.90 12.67 5.21
C ASP A 160 -13.32 11.26 5.17
N SER A 161 -12.47 11.00 4.17
CA SER A 161 -11.67 9.80 4.07
C SER A 161 -10.41 10.00 4.90
N ASP A 162 -10.55 9.80 6.21
CA ASP A 162 -9.46 9.93 7.15
C ASP A 162 -8.49 8.74 7.01
N ILE A 163 -7.31 9.00 6.43
CA ILE A 163 -6.27 7.99 6.26
C ILE A 163 -5.67 7.56 7.59
N ILE A 164 -5.68 8.44 8.59
CA ILE A 164 -5.18 8.17 9.94
C ILE A 164 -6.13 7.19 10.63
N ALA A 165 -7.44 7.45 10.55
CA ALA A 165 -8.46 6.50 11.04
C ALA A 165 -8.38 5.16 10.33
N PHE A 166 -8.15 5.15 9.00
CA PHE A 166 -7.94 3.91 8.24
C PHE A 166 -6.73 3.12 8.73
N TYR A 167 -5.61 3.80 8.99
CA TYR A 167 -4.39 3.18 9.51
C TYR A 167 -4.61 2.52 10.88
N TYR A 168 -5.24 3.24 11.83
CA TYR A 168 -5.51 2.70 13.16
C TYR A 168 -6.56 1.58 13.15
N ALA A 169 -7.59 1.67 12.30
CA ALA A 169 -8.58 0.61 12.13
C ALA A 169 -7.95 -0.71 11.64
N LEU A 170 -6.88 -0.64 10.84
CA LEU A 170 -6.10 -1.83 10.49
C LEU A 170 -5.45 -2.45 11.74
N GLY A 171 -4.83 -1.63 12.60
CA GLY A 171 -4.24 -2.11 13.86
C GLY A 171 -5.26 -2.77 14.78
N GLU A 172 -6.41 -2.15 15.00
CA GLU A 172 -7.49 -2.69 15.85
C GLU A 172 -8.04 -4.02 15.30
N SER A 173 -8.22 -4.14 13.99
CA SER A 173 -8.69 -5.39 13.37
C SER A 173 -7.70 -6.55 13.51
N LEU A 174 -6.41 -6.25 13.74
CA LEU A 174 -5.38 -7.24 13.98
C LEU A 174 -5.40 -7.75 15.43
N ASP A 175 -5.70 -6.89 16.39
CA ASP A 175 -5.78 -7.26 17.81
C ASP A 175 -6.99 -8.15 18.10
N GLU A 176 -8.14 -7.89 17.45
CA GLU A 176 -9.34 -8.71 17.62
C GLU A 176 -9.18 -10.15 17.11
N ASN A 177 -8.41 -10.36 16.03
CA ASN A 177 -8.13 -11.70 15.50
C ASN A 177 -7.14 -12.52 16.34
N PHE A 178 -6.46 -11.91 17.30
CA PHE A 178 -5.58 -12.60 18.24
C PHE A 178 -6.32 -13.16 19.48
N LEU A 179 -7.59 -12.77 19.69
CA LEU A 179 -8.40 -13.14 20.86
C LEU A 179 -9.41 -14.27 20.61
N MET A 180 -9.42 -14.85 19.41
CA MET A 180 -10.21 -16.05 19.07
C MET A 180 -9.30 -17.25 18.80
#